data_199bdd932c3aeb536cfd6fe33c14a1d7
#
_entry.id   199bdd932c3aeb536cfd6fe33c14a1d7
#
_cell.length_a   1.000
_cell.length_b   1.000
_cell.length_c   1.000
_cell.angle_alpha   90.00
_cell.angle_beta   90.00
_cell.angle_gamma   90.00
#
_symmetry.space_group_name_H-M   'P 1'
#
loop_
_entity.id
_entity.type
_entity.pdbx_description
1 polymer ?
#
loop_
_entity_poly.entity_id
_entity_poly.type
_entity_poly.pdbx_seq_one_letter_code
_entity_poly.pdbx_strand_id
1 'polypeptide(L)'
;LFYGAYKRTDSFFENSELASSGLPSQEELAYLNPYMDQLPKEIFNEEYRNPKTDGSGFIRSELQEATKLLKEAGWVLKDGKLENSKGELFEFEILLVSPAFERIVLPFIDNLEKLGISATLRTIDSSQYQKRIESFDFDMVVFTFSQSLSPGNEQRNFWSSEAADTNGSRNIIGIKNDVIDLLIENLINAKDREDLITITKALDRVLLWNYYVIPQWHISSYRVLYWDIFDQPKQKPKYSLGFDTWWVNQNKFTNISSQRSTN
;
A
#
# COMPACT_ATOMS: atom_id res chain seq x y z
N LEU A 1 -5.72 -15.13 9.96
CA LEU A 1 -6.43 -13.90 10.37
C LEU A 1 -7.67 -13.62 9.50
N PHE A 2 -7.59 -13.82 8.18
CA PHE A 2 -8.62 -13.37 7.21
C PHE A 2 -9.29 -14.50 6.43
N TYR A 3 -9.01 -15.75 6.75
CA TYR A 3 -9.65 -16.95 6.14
C TYR A 3 -9.64 -16.94 4.59
N GLY A 4 -8.59 -16.39 3.98
CA GLY A 4 -8.48 -16.29 2.52
C GLY A 4 -9.36 -15.24 1.86
N ALA A 5 -10.03 -14.36 2.63
CA ALA A 5 -10.95 -13.36 2.09
C ALA A 5 -10.26 -12.12 1.46
N TYR A 6 -8.96 -11.97 1.64
CA TYR A 6 -8.18 -10.84 1.17
C TYR A 6 -7.01 -11.29 0.32
N LYS A 7 -6.54 -10.40 -0.55
CA LYS A 7 -5.35 -10.57 -1.37
C LYS A 7 -4.23 -9.69 -0.86
N ARG A 8 -2.98 -10.15 -1.01
CA ARG A 8 -1.81 -9.29 -0.77
C ARG A 8 -1.80 -8.16 -1.79
N THR A 9 -1.46 -6.97 -1.36
CA THR A 9 -1.28 -5.81 -2.25
C THR A 9 0.11 -5.88 -2.86
N ASP A 10 0.21 -5.81 -4.18
CA ASP A 10 1.47 -5.92 -4.93
C ASP A 10 1.83 -4.62 -5.67
N SER A 11 1.00 -3.55 -5.55
CA SER A 11 1.20 -2.27 -6.23
C SER A 11 0.60 -1.12 -5.42
N PHE A 12 1.18 0.08 -5.52
CA PHE A 12 0.57 1.30 -4.99
C PHE A 12 -0.70 1.70 -5.75
N PHE A 13 -0.88 1.20 -6.98
CA PHE A 13 -2.03 1.44 -7.86
C PHE A 13 -2.88 0.16 -8.07
N GLU A 14 -2.90 -0.72 -7.08
CA GLU A 14 -3.58 -2.01 -7.12
C GLU A 14 -5.07 -1.88 -7.55
N ASN A 15 -5.62 -2.93 -8.15
CA ASN A 15 -6.97 -2.98 -8.74
C ASN A 15 -7.21 -1.99 -9.89
N SER A 16 -6.18 -1.55 -10.57
CA SER A 16 -6.29 -0.65 -11.71
C SER A 16 -5.35 -1.08 -12.85
N GLU A 17 -5.51 -0.47 -14.02
CA GLU A 17 -4.60 -0.64 -15.15
C GLU A 17 -3.27 0.11 -14.97
N LEU A 18 -3.17 0.91 -13.91
CA LEU A 18 -2.00 1.71 -13.55
C LEU A 18 -0.97 0.89 -12.76
N ALA A 19 -1.36 -0.26 -12.22
CA ALA A 19 -0.48 -1.14 -11.47
C ALA A 19 0.60 -1.74 -12.38
N SER A 20 1.86 -1.69 -11.94
CA SER A 20 2.96 -2.37 -12.60
C SER A 20 2.88 -3.89 -12.41
N SER A 21 3.36 -4.65 -13.38
CA SER A 21 3.45 -6.12 -13.31
C SER A 21 4.52 -6.64 -14.27
N GLY A 22 5.04 -7.83 -14.01
CA GLY A 22 6.09 -8.43 -14.83
C GLY A 22 7.34 -7.54 -14.92
N LEU A 23 8.11 -7.66 -15.99
CA LEU A 23 9.22 -6.75 -16.31
C LEU A 23 8.71 -5.45 -16.94
N PRO A 24 9.47 -4.34 -16.89
CA PRO A 24 9.07 -3.09 -17.53
C PRO A 24 8.96 -3.23 -19.05
N SER A 25 7.95 -2.62 -19.63
CA SER A 25 7.79 -2.53 -21.08
C SER A 25 8.85 -1.60 -21.70
N GLN A 26 8.99 -1.60 -23.05
CA GLN A 26 9.91 -0.71 -23.74
C GLN A 26 9.55 0.77 -23.52
N GLU A 27 8.24 1.05 -23.43
CA GLU A 27 7.73 2.40 -23.15
C GLU A 27 8.05 2.82 -21.71
N GLU A 28 7.89 1.94 -20.73
CA GLU A 28 8.30 2.19 -19.34
C GLU A 28 9.83 2.40 -19.24
N LEU A 29 10.61 1.59 -19.95
CA LEU A 29 12.07 1.72 -20.02
C LEU A 29 12.53 3.07 -20.58
N ALA A 30 11.76 3.70 -21.47
CA ALA A 30 12.09 5.03 -21.97
C ALA A 30 12.11 6.08 -20.84
N TYR A 31 11.29 5.92 -19.81
CA TYR A 31 11.29 6.79 -18.63
C TYR A 31 12.30 6.38 -17.56
N LEU A 32 12.69 5.10 -17.48
CA LEU A 32 13.56 4.56 -16.45
C LEU A 32 15.05 4.55 -16.82
N ASN A 33 15.37 4.22 -18.09
CA ASN A 33 16.76 4.08 -18.55
C ASN A 33 17.64 5.32 -18.35
N PRO A 34 17.15 6.56 -18.51
CA PRO A 34 17.96 7.74 -18.24
C PRO A 34 18.52 7.83 -16.81
N TYR A 35 17.92 7.09 -15.89
CA TYR A 35 18.24 7.11 -14.45
C TYR A 35 18.70 5.75 -13.93
N MET A 36 19.12 4.85 -14.82
CA MET A 36 19.48 3.46 -14.47
C MET A 36 20.52 3.37 -13.35
N ASP A 37 21.49 4.26 -13.34
CA ASP A 37 22.55 4.29 -12.32
C ASP A 37 22.08 4.76 -10.92
N GLN A 38 20.88 5.36 -10.85
CA GLN A 38 20.27 5.88 -9.63
C GLN A 38 19.15 4.97 -9.10
N LEU A 39 18.78 3.95 -9.86
CA LEU A 39 17.67 3.05 -9.55
C LEU A 39 18.17 1.66 -9.15
N PRO A 40 17.40 0.93 -8.29
CA PRO A 40 17.67 -0.48 -8.02
C PRO A 40 17.73 -1.29 -9.33
N LYS A 41 18.75 -2.13 -9.47
CA LYS A 41 18.99 -2.95 -10.68
C LYS A 41 17.84 -3.93 -10.94
N GLU A 42 17.20 -4.36 -9.90
CA GLU A 42 16.09 -5.29 -9.89
C GLU A 42 14.90 -4.77 -10.71
N ILE A 43 14.69 -3.45 -10.77
CA ILE A 43 13.66 -2.81 -11.61
C ILE A 43 13.75 -3.28 -13.06
N PHE A 44 14.97 -3.48 -13.57
CA PHE A 44 15.23 -3.81 -14.98
C PHE A 44 15.27 -5.30 -15.28
N ASN A 45 15.55 -6.14 -14.27
CA ASN A 45 15.91 -7.55 -14.45
C ASN A 45 14.95 -8.52 -13.75
N GLU A 46 14.14 -8.05 -12.80
CA GLU A 46 13.32 -8.89 -11.96
C GLU A 46 11.87 -8.39 -11.90
N GLU A 47 10.94 -9.32 -11.80
CA GLU A 47 9.56 -8.99 -11.49
C GLU A 47 9.42 -8.78 -9.97
N TYR A 48 8.87 -7.63 -9.57
CA TYR A 48 8.60 -7.40 -8.15
C TYR A 48 7.59 -8.41 -7.60
N ARG A 49 7.93 -9.03 -6.51
CA ARG A 49 7.08 -9.99 -5.82
C ARG A 49 7.23 -9.86 -4.31
N ASN A 50 6.12 -9.72 -3.64
CA ASN A 50 6.11 -9.83 -2.18
C ASN A 50 6.44 -11.27 -1.75
N PRO A 51 7.15 -11.46 -0.62
CA PRO A 51 7.31 -12.77 -0.01
C PRO A 51 5.95 -13.44 0.24
N LYS A 52 5.83 -14.72 -0.10
CA LYS A 52 4.61 -15.51 0.08
C LYS A 52 4.84 -16.61 1.10
N THR A 53 3.87 -16.79 2.00
CA THR A 53 3.81 -17.93 2.91
C THR A 53 2.70 -18.89 2.47
N ASP A 54 2.73 -20.12 2.96
CA ASP A 54 1.69 -21.12 2.71
C ASP A 54 0.42 -20.90 3.57
N GLY A 55 0.43 -19.91 4.47
CA GLY A 55 -0.67 -19.63 5.39
C GLY A 55 -0.76 -20.57 6.59
N SER A 56 0.16 -21.52 6.75
CA SER A 56 0.20 -22.46 7.89
C SER A 56 0.56 -21.79 9.22
N GLY A 57 1.22 -20.62 9.17
CA GLY A 57 1.83 -19.97 10.32
C GLY A 57 3.26 -20.43 10.61
N PHE A 58 3.76 -21.47 9.91
CA PHE A 58 5.16 -21.87 9.97
C PHE A 58 5.98 -21.03 9.00
N ILE A 59 6.72 -20.05 9.52
CA ILE A 59 7.50 -19.08 8.74
C ILE A 59 9.01 -19.20 9.00
N ARG A 60 9.50 -20.41 9.25
CA ARG A 60 10.92 -20.62 9.60
C ARG A 60 11.86 -20.23 8.46
N SER A 61 11.52 -20.56 7.24
CA SER A 61 12.29 -20.22 6.04
C SER A 61 12.35 -18.70 5.84
N GLU A 62 11.23 -18.03 6.02
CA GLU A 62 11.10 -16.58 5.89
C GLU A 62 11.91 -15.85 6.97
N LEU A 63 11.88 -16.35 8.21
CA LEU A 63 12.71 -15.82 9.31
C LEU A 63 14.21 -16.04 9.07
N GLN A 64 14.60 -17.15 8.45
CA GLN A 64 16.00 -17.40 8.07
C GLN A 64 16.46 -16.42 6.99
N GLU A 65 15.65 -16.17 5.96
CA GLU A 65 15.97 -15.17 4.94
C GLU A 65 16.01 -13.76 5.54
N ALA A 66 15.05 -13.39 6.40
CA ALA A 66 15.07 -12.12 7.12
C ALA A 66 16.35 -11.96 7.95
N THR A 67 16.78 -13.01 8.66
CA THR A 67 18.03 -12.99 9.44
C THR A 67 19.26 -12.75 8.56
N LYS A 68 19.29 -13.36 7.36
CA LYS A 68 20.36 -13.17 6.39
C LYS A 68 20.41 -11.72 5.90
N LEU A 69 19.25 -11.17 5.47
CA LEU A 69 19.12 -9.79 5.00
C LEU A 69 19.49 -8.77 6.09
N LEU A 70 19.07 -8.99 7.33
CA LEU A 70 19.45 -8.16 8.48
C LEU A 70 20.96 -8.16 8.70
N LYS A 71 21.59 -9.33 8.59
CA LYS A 71 23.04 -9.44 8.71
C LYS A 71 23.77 -8.72 7.57
N GLU A 72 23.30 -8.84 6.33
CA GLU A 72 23.81 -8.11 5.17
C GLU A 72 23.67 -6.60 5.35
N ALA A 73 22.59 -6.14 5.99
CA ALA A 73 22.36 -4.76 6.37
C ALA A 73 23.19 -4.27 7.59
N GLY A 74 24.04 -5.13 8.16
CA GLY A 74 24.95 -4.77 9.26
C GLY A 74 24.37 -4.97 10.67
N TRP A 75 23.23 -5.66 10.78
CA TRP A 75 22.62 -5.99 12.07
C TRP A 75 23.03 -7.39 12.52
N VAL A 76 23.45 -7.53 13.78
CA VAL A 76 23.94 -8.79 14.36
C VAL A 76 23.16 -9.10 15.62
N LEU A 77 22.73 -10.36 15.74
CA LEU A 77 22.07 -10.86 16.96
C LEU A 77 23.11 -11.04 18.07
N LYS A 78 22.90 -10.33 19.20
CA LYS A 78 23.73 -10.37 20.38
C LYS A 78 22.84 -10.38 21.62
N ASP A 79 23.05 -11.36 22.47
CA ASP A 79 22.24 -11.55 23.69
C ASP A 79 20.72 -11.52 23.46
N GLY A 80 20.27 -12.05 22.31
CA GLY A 80 18.85 -12.10 21.93
C GLY A 80 18.29 -10.80 21.31
N LYS A 81 19.13 -9.79 21.10
CA LYS A 81 18.75 -8.51 20.47
C LYS A 81 19.58 -8.23 19.24
N LEU A 82 18.99 -7.54 18.26
CA LEU A 82 19.74 -7.05 17.11
C LEU A 82 20.45 -5.74 17.44
N GLU A 83 21.76 -5.72 17.20
CA GLU A 83 22.61 -4.53 17.34
C GLU A 83 23.30 -4.22 16.01
N ASN A 84 23.49 -2.95 15.70
CA ASN A 84 24.36 -2.51 14.61
C ASN A 84 25.82 -2.37 15.07
N SER A 85 26.70 -1.95 14.17
CA SER A 85 28.13 -1.77 14.45
C SER A 85 28.45 -0.71 15.51
N LYS A 86 27.49 0.17 15.85
CA LYS A 86 27.62 1.20 16.89
C LYS A 86 27.06 0.75 18.25
N GLY A 87 26.49 -0.45 18.34
CA GLY A 87 25.81 -0.96 19.53
C GLY A 87 24.38 -0.41 19.72
N GLU A 88 23.80 0.20 18.71
CA GLU A 88 22.43 0.66 18.73
C GLU A 88 21.48 -0.54 18.51
N LEU A 89 20.42 -0.63 19.31
CA LEU A 89 19.43 -1.69 19.20
C LEU A 89 18.46 -1.41 18.05
N PHE A 90 17.97 -2.46 17.40
CA PHE A 90 16.87 -2.35 16.44
C PHE A 90 15.54 -2.32 17.20
N GLU A 91 15.07 -1.13 17.52
CA GLU A 91 13.82 -0.93 18.25
C GLU A 91 13.00 0.20 17.60
N PHE A 92 11.67 0.08 17.66
CA PHE A 92 10.75 1.07 17.14
C PHE A 92 9.33 0.91 17.72
N GLU A 93 8.52 1.97 17.61
CA GLU A 93 7.11 2.00 18.00
C GLU A 93 6.19 1.85 16.78
N ILE A 94 5.18 0.97 16.88
CA ILE A 94 4.08 0.90 15.90
C ILE A 94 2.90 1.68 16.46
N LEU A 95 2.56 2.78 15.80
CA LEU A 95 1.48 3.66 16.21
C LEU A 95 0.16 3.27 15.55
N LEU A 96 -0.89 3.09 16.36
CA LEU A 96 -2.24 2.79 15.90
C LEU A 96 -3.26 3.81 16.41
N VAL A 97 -4.33 4.00 15.63
CA VAL A 97 -5.52 4.78 16.01
C VAL A 97 -6.68 3.88 16.44
N SER A 98 -6.65 2.61 16.13
CA SER A 98 -7.76 1.68 16.39
C SER A 98 -7.29 0.38 17.02
N PRO A 99 -7.87 -0.04 18.16
CA PRO A 99 -7.59 -1.34 18.76
C PRO A 99 -7.92 -2.54 17.84
N ALA A 100 -8.78 -2.35 16.84
CA ALA A 100 -9.12 -3.39 15.88
C ALA A 100 -7.91 -3.92 15.09
N PHE A 101 -6.85 -3.09 14.94
CA PHE A 101 -5.61 -3.47 14.28
C PHE A 101 -4.61 -4.19 15.18
N GLU A 102 -4.77 -4.15 16.51
CA GLU A 102 -3.85 -4.81 17.44
C GLU A 102 -3.75 -6.32 17.17
N ARG A 103 -4.87 -6.98 16.90
CA ARG A 103 -4.92 -8.41 16.54
C ARG A 103 -4.10 -8.78 15.30
N ILE A 104 -3.74 -7.79 14.48
CA ILE A 104 -2.95 -7.96 13.25
C ILE A 104 -1.50 -7.64 13.53
N VAL A 105 -1.24 -6.59 14.29
CA VAL A 105 0.09 -6.10 14.60
C VAL A 105 0.80 -6.98 15.63
N LEU A 106 0.09 -7.47 16.64
CA LEU A 106 0.70 -8.31 17.70
C LEU A 106 1.39 -9.57 17.14
N PRO A 107 0.79 -10.39 16.25
CA PRO A 107 1.51 -11.51 15.65
C PRO A 107 2.71 -11.10 14.77
N PHE A 108 2.70 -9.89 14.21
CA PHE A 108 3.85 -9.35 13.51
C PHE A 108 4.98 -9.01 14.48
N ILE A 109 4.68 -8.38 15.63
CA ILE A 109 5.63 -8.11 16.71
C ILE A 109 6.25 -9.43 17.21
N ASP A 110 5.44 -10.45 17.46
CA ASP A 110 5.94 -11.77 17.88
C ASP A 110 6.96 -12.37 16.88
N ASN A 111 6.80 -12.08 15.59
CA ASN A 111 7.75 -12.53 14.57
C ASN A 111 9.01 -11.65 14.51
N LEU A 112 8.90 -10.35 14.78
CA LEU A 112 10.04 -9.44 14.90
C LEU A 112 10.91 -9.78 16.11
N GLU A 113 10.30 -10.13 17.24
CA GLU A 113 11.01 -10.58 18.47
C GLU A 113 11.86 -11.84 18.20
N LYS A 114 11.37 -12.78 17.37
CA LYS A 114 12.16 -13.97 16.97
C LYS A 114 13.42 -13.62 16.19
N LEU A 115 13.45 -12.45 15.57
CA LEU A 115 14.62 -11.89 14.88
C LEU A 115 15.51 -11.06 15.80
N GLY A 116 15.08 -10.79 17.03
CA GLY A 116 15.79 -9.92 17.97
C GLY A 116 15.45 -8.44 17.82
N ILE A 117 14.40 -8.10 17.08
CA ILE A 117 13.88 -6.74 16.91
C ILE A 117 12.90 -6.43 18.05
N SER A 118 13.07 -5.30 18.74
CA SER A 118 12.19 -4.81 19.79
C SER A 118 11.15 -3.84 19.22
N ALA A 119 9.97 -4.33 18.87
CA ALA A 119 8.88 -3.50 18.41
C ALA A 119 7.82 -3.34 19.51
N THR A 120 7.40 -2.12 19.79
CA THR A 120 6.34 -1.79 20.73
C THR A 120 5.08 -1.32 20.03
N LEU A 121 3.92 -1.56 20.64
CA LEU A 121 2.64 -1.15 20.12
C LEU A 121 2.06 -0.03 20.95
N ARG A 122 1.60 1.04 20.30
CA ARG A 122 0.92 2.14 20.98
C ARG A 122 -0.36 2.52 20.23
N THR A 123 -1.49 2.33 20.89
CA THR A 123 -2.79 2.78 20.40
C THR A 123 -3.18 4.08 21.11
N ILE A 124 -3.51 5.12 20.33
CA ILE A 124 -3.86 6.45 20.85
C ILE A 124 -5.20 6.93 20.24
N ASP A 125 -5.77 7.99 20.81
CA ASP A 125 -6.98 8.60 20.26
C ASP A 125 -6.74 9.26 18.89
N SER A 126 -7.82 9.48 18.15
CA SER A 126 -7.77 10.00 16.79
C SER A 126 -7.17 11.40 16.68
N SER A 127 -7.37 12.25 17.68
CA SER A 127 -6.85 13.63 17.66
C SER A 127 -5.34 13.66 17.85
N GLN A 128 -4.82 12.87 18.79
CA GLN A 128 -3.39 12.72 18.98
C GLN A 128 -2.74 12.02 17.78
N TYR A 129 -3.39 10.97 17.24
CA TYR A 129 -2.90 10.28 16.05
C TYR A 129 -2.75 11.23 14.88
N GLN A 130 -3.78 12.04 14.58
CA GLN A 130 -3.73 13.02 13.50
C GLN A 130 -2.57 14.01 13.65
N LYS A 131 -2.36 14.55 14.86
CA LYS A 131 -1.24 15.47 15.12
C LYS A 131 0.12 14.82 14.90
N ARG A 132 0.30 13.59 15.36
CA ARG A 132 1.57 12.86 15.17
C ARG A 132 1.81 12.53 13.70
N ILE A 133 0.78 12.15 12.94
CA ILE A 133 0.91 11.97 11.49
C ILE A 133 1.28 13.28 10.79
N GLU A 134 0.60 14.39 11.11
CA GLU A 134 0.88 15.71 10.51
C GLU A 134 2.30 16.22 10.80
N SER A 135 2.86 15.89 11.95
CA SER A 135 4.22 16.27 12.34
C SER A 135 5.27 15.20 12.08
N PHE A 136 4.91 14.08 11.46
CA PHE A 136 5.78 12.92 11.20
C PHE A 136 6.41 12.31 12.48
N ASP A 137 5.75 12.46 13.64
CA ASP A 137 6.19 11.95 14.94
C ASP A 137 5.77 10.49 15.14
N PHE A 138 6.41 9.57 14.41
CA PHE A 138 6.20 8.12 14.52
C PHE A 138 7.35 7.37 13.85
N ASP A 139 7.56 6.11 14.26
CA ASP A 139 8.49 5.20 13.59
C ASP A 139 7.76 4.37 12.52
N MET A 140 6.63 3.76 12.88
CA MET A 140 5.81 2.96 11.97
C MET A 140 4.32 3.21 12.20
N VAL A 141 3.54 3.32 11.13
CA VAL A 141 2.09 3.49 11.18
C VAL A 141 1.39 2.61 10.14
N VAL A 142 0.11 2.33 10.38
CA VAL A 142 -0.75 1.73 9.36
C VAL A 142 -1.42 2.84 8.56
N PHE A 143 -1.20 2.87 7.26
CA PHE A 143 -1.71 3.92 6.40
C PHE A 143 -2.31 3.38 5.10
N THR A 144 -3.16 4.18 4.44
CA THR A 144 -3.77 3.85 3.15
C THR A 144 -3.48 4.96 2.15
N PHE A 145 -2.84 4.60 1.05
CA PHE A 145 -2.60 5.48 -0.10
C PHE A 145 -3.70 5.24 -1.14
N SER A 146 -4.79 6.00 -1.02
CA SER A 146 -5.89 5.90 -1.99
C SER A 146 -5.50 6.57 -3.31
N GLN A 147 -5.61 5.85 -4.42
CA GLN A 147 -5.27 6.33 -5.75
C GLN A 147 -6.51 6.44 -6.63
N SER A 148 -6.54 7.45 -7.48
CA SER A 148 -7.56 7.60 -8.52
C SER A 148 -7.16 6.83 -9.79
N LEU A 149 -8.12 6.64 -10.70
CA LEU A 149 -7.82 6.10 -12.03
C LEU A 149 -7.16 7.13 -12.96
N SER A 150 -7.06 8.38 -12.53
CA SER A 150 -6.40 9.47 -13.26
C SER A 150 -5.55 10.26 -12.30
N PRO A 151 -4.39 9.69 -11.86
CA PRO A 151 -3.47 10.40 -10.98
C PRO A 151 -2.92 11.66 -11.66
N GLY A 152 -2.64 12.68 -10.86
CA GLY A 152 -2.17 13.97 -11.35
C GLY A 152 -1.40 14.75 -10.27
N ASN A 153 -1.76 16.01 -10.05
CA ASN A 153 -1.06 16.91 -9.12
C ASN A 153 -0.99 16.41 -7.67
N GLU A 154 -1.95 15.57 -7.24
CA GLU A 154 -1.94 15.00 -5.89
C GLU A 154 -0.73 14.10 -5.64
N GLN A 155 -0.10 13.57 -6.70
CA GLN A 155 1.10 12.72 -6.58
C GLN A 155 2.28 13.48 -5.97
N ARG A 156 2.37 14.80 -6.19
CA ARG A 156 3.37 15.64 -5.49
C ARG A 156 3.20 15.56 -3.98
N ASN A 157 1.96 15.65 -3.50
CA ASN A 157 1.68 15.58 -2.06
C ASN A 157 1.97 14.19 -1.46
N PHE A 158 1.89 13.11 -2.26
CA PHE A 158 2.16 11.75 -1.79
C PHE A 158 3.64 11.40 -1.76
N TRP A 159 4.42 11.84 -2.77
CA TRP A 159 5.72 11.23 -3.03
C TRP A 159 6.86 12.21 -3.28
N SER A 160 6.61 13.53 -3.49
CA SER A 160 7.68 14.47 -3.83
C SER A 160 8.61 14.73 -2.65
N SER A 161 9.87 15.03 -2.96
CA SER A 161 10.89 15.42 -1.98
C SER A 161 10.49 16.66 -1.17
N GLU A 162 9.81 17.62 -1.79
CA GLU A 162 9.29 18.83 -1.10
C GLU A 162 8.23 18.46 -0.06
N ALA A 163 7.35 17.52 -0.37
CA ALA A 163 6.30 17.08 0.53
C ALA A 163 6.86 16.36 1.77
N ALA A 164 8.04 15.74 1.69
CA ALA A 164 8.68 15.07 2.82
C ALA A 164 8.98 16.00 4.01
N ASP A 165 9.20 17.28 3.75
CA ASP A 165 9.48 18.29 4.78
C ASP A 165 8.28 19.21 5.07
N THR A 166 7.12 18.94 4.44
CA THR A 166 5.91 19.74 4.58
C THR A 166 4.95 19.10 5.57
N ASN A 167 4.79 19.70 6.75
CA ASN A 167 3.84 19.22 7.77
C ASN A 167 2.42 19.07 7.19
N GLY A 168 1.79 17.95 7.49
CA GLY A 168 0.45 17.64 7.00
C GLY A 168 0.40 17.16 5.56
N SER A 169 1.54 16.99 4.90
CA SER A 169 1.61 16.32 3.60
C SER A 169 1.25 14.83 3.75
N ARG A 170 1.02 14.20 2.62
CA ARG A 170 0.77 12.75 2.57
C ARG A 170 2.03 11.93 2.29
N ASN A 171 3.18 12.58 2.09
CA ASN A 171 4.48 11.91 2.04
C ASN A 171 4.96 11.53 3.44
N ILE A 172 4.14 10.78 4.16
CA ILE A 172 4.42 10.35 5.54
C ILE A 172 5.58 9.34 5.63
N ILE A 173 6.03 8.83 4.51
CA ILE A 173 7.19 7.94 4.41
C ILE A 173 8.49 8.76 4.47
N GLY A 174 8.44 10.04 4.08
CA GLY A 174 9.61 10.91 3.99
C GLY A 174 10.45 10.64 2.75
N ILE A 175 9.82 10.27 1.64
CA ILE A 175 10.50 10.00 0.37
C ILE A 175 11.19 11.26 -0.12
N LYS A 176 12.50 11.16 -0.40
CA LYS A 176 13.31 12.15 -1.09
C LYS A 176 14.10 11.45 -2.17
N ASN A 177 13.63 11.55 -3.41
CA ASN A 177 14.21 10.84 -4.54
C ASN A 177 13.97 11.62 -5.84
N ASP A 178 15.04 12.12 -6.44
CA ASP A 178 14.99 12.96 -7.63
C ASP A 178 14.32 12.26 -8.83
N VAL A 179 14.46 10.93 -8.94
CA VAL A 179 13.84 10.17 -10.03
C VAL A 179 12.32 10.08 -9.83
N ILE A 180 11.86 9.93 -8.58
CA ILE A 180 10.44 9.97 -8.25
C ILE A 180 9.86 11.35 -8.55
N ASP A 181 10.56 12.43 -8.18
CA ASP A 181 10.14 13.80 -8.49
C ASP A 181 9.98 14.03 -9.98
N LEU A 182 10.93 13.57 -10.79
CA LEU A 182 10.87 13.65 -12.25
C LEU A 182 9.73 12.81 -12.85
N LEU A 183 9.49 11.60 -12.33
CA LEU A 183 8.39 10.76 -12.78
C LEU A 183 7.04 11.38 -12.45
N ILE A 184 6.89 12.05 -11.30
CA ILE A 184 5.68 12.80 -10.94
C ILE A 184 5.43 13.93 -11.94
N GLU A 185 6.46 14.72 -12.28
CA GLU A 185 6.32 15.79 -13.26
C GLU A 185 5.95 15.28 -14.66
N ASN A 186 6.56 14.16 -15.07
CA ASN A 186 6.17 13.51 -16.33
C ASN A 186 4.72 13.02 -16.29
N LEU A 187 4.28 12.41 -15.18
CA LEU A 187 2.92 11.92 -14.98
C LEU A 187 1.88 13.06 -15.09
N ILE A 188 2.16 14.19 -14.46
CA ILE A 188 1.27 15.38 -14.49
C ILE A 188 1.15 15.94 -15.89
N ASN A 189 2.23 15.87 -16.68
CA ASN A 189 2.29 16.37 -18.05
C ASN A 189 2.04 15.28 -19.11
N ALA A 190 1.49 14.12 -18.71
CA ALA A 190 1.19 13.03 -19.63
C ALA A 190 0.31 13.49 -20.80
N LYS A 191 0.67 13.10 -22.01
CA LYS A 191 0.05 13.59 -23.27
C LYS A 191 -1.34 13.02 -23.49
N ASP A 192 -1.53 11.77 -23.05
CA ASP A 192 -2.76 11.02 -23.22
C ASP A 192 -2.87 9.92 -22.16
N ARG A 193 -3.91 9.09 -22.27
CA ARG A 193 -4.16 8.00 -21.31
C ARG A 193 -3.09 6.92 -21.32
N GLU A 194 -2.55 6.60 -22.48
CA GLU A 194 -1.55 5.54 -22.63
C GLU A 194 -0.22 5.96 -22.02
N ASP A 195 0.18 7.20 -22.26
CA ASP A 195 1.36 7.81 -21.64
C ASP A 195 1.22 7.88 -20.12
N LEU A 196 0.05 8.33 -19.62
CA LEU A 196 -0.25 8.34 -18.18
C LEU A 196 -0.11 6.95 -17.52
N ILE A 197 -0.64 5.92 -18.17
CA ILE A 197 -0.53 4.53 -17.68
C ILE A 197 0.94 4.11 -17.62
N THR A 198 1.70 4.37 -18.67
CA THR A 198 3.11 4.01 -18.79
C THR A 198 3.96 4.67 -17.70
N ILE A 199 3.80 5.99 -17.54
CA ILE A 199 4.56 6.74 -16.52
C ILE A 199 4.16 6.30 -15.09
N THR A 200 2.87 6.07 -14.87
CA THR A 200 2.39 5.60 -13.55
C THR A 200 2.97 4.23 -13.21
N LYS A 201 3.05 3.30 -14.17
CA LYS A 201 3.70 2.00 -13.97
C LYS A 201 5.19 2.14 -13.68
N ALA A 202 5.89 3.03 -14.38
CA ALA A 202 7.29 3.31 -14.10
C ALA A 202 7.48 3.85 -12.66
N LEU A 203 6.63 4.80 -12.24
CA LEU A 203 6.62 5.33 -10.86
C LEU A 203 6.33 4.23 -9.83
N ASP A 204 5.32 3.39 -10.07
CA ASP A 204 4.95 2.28 -9.19
C ASP A 204 6.12 1.32 -8.97
N ARG A 205 6.87 0.96 -10.04
CA ARG A 205 8.08 0.13 -9.92
C ARG A 205 9.13 0.76 -9.04
N VAL A 206 9.39 2.05 -9.23
CA VAL A 206 10.40 2.75 -8.42
C VAL A 206 9.98 2.78 -6.96
N LEU A 207 8.70 3.05 -6.66
CA LEU A 207 8.16 3.02 -5.30
C LEU A 207 8.27 1.63 -4.67
N LEU A 208 7.94 0.57 -5.40
CA LEU A 208 7.97 -0.82 -4.92
C LEU A 208 9.40 -1.30 -4.59
N TRP A 209 10.34 -1.13 -5.52
CA TRP A 209 11.71 -1.61 -5.37
C TRP A 209 12.56 -0.81 -4.38
N ASN A 210 12.08 0.33 -3.92
CA ASN A 210 12.68 1.04 -2.78
C ASN A 210 12.18 0.56 -1.41
N TYR A 211 11.22 -0.37 -1.37
CA TYR A 211 10.71 -0.98 -0.13
C TYR A 211 10.24 0.03 0.93
N TYR A 212 9.65 1.13 0.49
CA TYR A 212 9.17 2.19 1.38
C TYR A 212 8.05 1.77 2.32
N VAL A 213 7.32 0.71 1.98
CA VAL A 213 6.21 0.19 2.79
C VAL A 213 6.29 -1.33 2.91
N ILE A 214 5.66 -1.87 3.95
CA ILE A 214 5.33 -3.29 4.04
C ILE A 214 3.91 -3.43 3.48
N PRO A 215 3.72 -3.92 2.24
CA PRO A 215 2.40 -4.02 1.64
C PRO A 215 1.51 -4.93 2.47
N GLN A 216 0.28 -4.50 2.70
CA GLN A 216 -0.71 -5.25 3.47
C GLN A 216 -1.63 -6.02 2.53
N TRP A 217 -2.91 -5.80 2.61
CA TRP A 217 -3.92 -6.54 1.86
C TRP A 217 -5.00 -5.60 1.33
N HIS A 218 -5.70 -6.08 0.33
CA HIS A 218 -6.89 -5.44 -0.19
C HIS A 218 -7.99 -6.48 -0.42
N ILE A 219 -9.20 -5.98 -0.65
CA ILE A 219 -10.34 -6.78 -1.08
C ILE A 219 -10.65 -6.48 -2.54
N SER A 220 -10.72 -7.52 -3.37
CA SER A 220 -10.99 -7.39 -4.82
C SER A 220 -12.48 -7.41 -5.19
N SER A 221 -13.36 -7.25 -4.19
CA SER A 221 -14.80 -7.25 -4.38
C SER A 221 -15.47 -6.25 -3.47
N TYR A 222 -16.51 -5.59 -3.95
CA TYR A 222 -17.36 -4.75 -3.14
C TYR A 222 -18.39 -5.59 -2.41
N ARG A 223 -18.53 -5.40 -1.10
CA ARG A 223 -19.58 -6.01 -0.28
C ARG A 223 -20.64 -4.96 -0.05
N VAL A 224 -21.80 -5.17 -0.63
CA VAL A 224 -22.90 -4.22 -0.54
C VAL A 224 -24.18 -4.90 -0.03
N LEU A 225 -24.90 -4.17 0.81
CA LEU A 225 -26.24 -4.51 1.25
C LEU A 225 -27.18 -3.42 0.76
N TYR A 226 -28.21 -3.81 0.02
CA TYR A 226 -29.19 -2.87 -0.52
C TYR A 226 -30.58 -3.49 -0.58
N TRP A 227 -31.59 -2.66 -0.60
CA TRP A 227 -32.96 -3.12 -0.83
C TRP A 227 -33.12 -3.60 -2.27
N ASP A 228 -33.69 -4.78 -2.48
CA ASP A 228 -33.94 -5.30 -3.84
C ASP A 228 -35.08 -4.55 -4.56
N ILE A 229 -34.90 -3.24 -4.65
CA ILE A 229 -35.72 -2.33 -5.44
C ILE A 229 -34.99 -1.76 -6.63
N PHE A 230 -33.69 -2.02 -6.74
CA PHE A 230 -32.84 -1.47 -7.78
C PHE A 230 -32.58 -2.49 -8.88
N ASP A 231 -32.61 -2.02 -10.12
CA ASP A 231 -32.02 -2.71 -11.26
C ASP A 231 -30.72 -2.02 -11.65
N GLN A 232 -29.88 -2.79 -12.35
CA GLN A 232 -28.52 -2.41 -12.74
C GLN A 232 -28.33 -2.59 -14.24
N PRO A 233 -27.46 -1.82 -14.90
CA PRO A 233 -27.12 -2.03 -16.30
C PRO A 233 -26.48 -3.42 -16.50
N LYS A 234 -26.72 -4.02 -17.66
CA LYS A 234 -26.08 -5.30 -18.04
C LYS A 234 -24.56 -5.16 -18.10
N GLN A 235 -24.09 -4.07 -18.66
CA GLN A 235 -22.65 -3.74 -18.71
C GLN A 235 -22.29 -2.90 -17.50
N LYS A 236 -21.47 -3.47 -16.61
CA LYS A 236 -21.03 -2.79 -15.40
C LYS A 236 -19.72 -2.04 -15.66
N PRO A 237 -19.45 -0.94 -14.94
CA PRO A 237 -18.13 -0.33 -14.94
C PRO A 237 -17.04 -1.33 -14.52
N LYS A 238 -15.85 -1.23 -15.11
CA LYS A 238 -14.75 -2.17 -14.86
C LYS A 238 -14.15 -2.03 -13.45
N TYR A 239 -14.09 -0.80 -12.93
CA TYR A 239 -13.38 -0.47 -11.70
C TYR A 239 -14.27 0.16 -10.61
N SER A 240 -15.59 0.17 -10.79
CA SER A 240 -16.53 0.69 -9.79
C SER A 240 -17.80 -0.14 -9.72
N LEU A 241 -18.62 0.08 -8.67
CA LEU A 241 -19.95 -0.51 -8.57
C LEU A 241 -20.96 0.15 -9.52
N GLY A 242 -20.72 1.40 -9.92
CA GLY A 242 -21.61 2.17 -10.77
C GLY A 242 -22.95 2.47 -10.12
N PHE A 243 -23.01 2.77 -8.83
CA PHE A 243 -24.25 3.11 -8.12
C PHE A 243 -25.03 4.25 -8.80
N ASP A 244 -24.35 5.19 -9.41
CA ASP A 244 -24.86 6.29 -10.18
C ASP A 244 -25.61 5.87 -11.45
N THR A 245 -25.45 4.62 -11.86
CA THR A 245 -26.12 4.01 -13.02
C THR A 245 -27.29 3.10 -12.63
N TRP A 246 -27.58 2.95 -11.33
CA TRP A 246 -28.67 2.11 -10.85
C TRP A 246 -29.97 2.90 -10.88
N TRP A 247 -31.09 2.21 -11.12
CA TRP A 247 -32.42 2.83 -11.11
C TRP A 247 -33.45 2.02 -10.29
N VAL A 248 -34.45 2.69 -9.78
CA VAL A 248 -35.53 2.04 -9.05
C VAL A 248 -36.42 1.27 -10.02
N ASN A 249 -36.58 -0.02 -9.79
CA ASN A 249 -37.59 -0.82 -10.46
C ASN A 249 -38.93 -0.67 -9.75
N GLN A 250 -39.90 -0.04 -10.41
CA GLN A 250 -41.21 0.30 -9.82
C GLN A 250 -42.00 -0.96 -9.37
N ASN A 251 -41.89 -2.07 -10.09
CA ASN A 251 -42.57 -3.31 -9.71
C ASN A 251 -41.96 -3.90 -8.42
N LYS A 252 -40.67 -3.92 -8.30
CA LYS A 252 -40.00 -4.38 -7.08
C LYS A 252 -40.30 -3.45 -5.90
N PHE A 253 -40.30 -2.14 -6.12
CA PHE A 253 -40.63 -1.14 -5.11
C PHE A 253 -42.04 -1.34 -4.57
N THR A 254 -43.07 -1.50 -5.46
CA THR A 254 -44.47 -1.72 -5.09
C THR A 254 -44.62 -3.00 -4.28
N ASN A 255 -43.95 -4.11 -4.70
CA ASN A 255 -44.04 -5.38 -3.99
C ASN A 255 -43.47 -5.30 -2.56
N ILE A 256 -42.35 -4.62 -2.35
CA ILE A 256 -41.75 -4.46 -1.01
C ILE A 256 -42.61 -3.53 -0.15
N SER A 257 -43.15 -2.46 -0.73
CA SER A 257 -44.02 -1.52 -0.03
C SER A 257 -45.33 -2.17 0.44
N SER A 258 -45.94 -3.06 -0.37
CA SER A 258 -47.13 -3.79 0.01
C SER A 258 -46.89 -4.80 1.15
N GLN A 259 -45.74 -5.45 1.18
CA GLN A 259 -45.37 -6.37 2.27
C GLN A 259 -45.13 -5.65 3.62
N ARG A 260 -44.68 -4.39 3.59
CA ARG A 260 -44.50 -3.58 4.81
C ARG A 260 -45.80 -3.04 5.41
N SER A 261 -46.82 -2.86 4.61
CA SER A 261 -48.12 -2.40 5.08
C SER A 261 -49.02 -3.51 5.65
N THR A 262 -48.56 -4.76 5.56
CA THR A 262 -49.27 -5.95 6.10
C THR A 262 -48.70 -6.49 7.40
N ASN A 263 -47.60 -5.91 7.90
CA ASN A 263 -46.98 -6.16 9.21
C ASN A 263 -47.09 -4.91 10.10
#